data_7f9f97c051662a33adf1a1ed3f22a773
#
_entry.id   7f9f97c051662a33adf1a1ed3f22a773
#
_cell.length_a   1.000
_cell.length_b   1.000
_cell.length_c   1.000
_cell.angle_alpha   90.00
_cell.angle_beta   90.00
_cell.angle_gamma   90.00
#
_symmetry.space_group_name_H-M   'P 1'
#
loop_
_entity.id
_entity.type
_entity.pdbx_description
1 polymer ?
#
loop_
_entity_poly.entity_id
_entity_poly.type
_entity_poly.pdbx_seq_one_letter_code
_entity_poly.pdbx_strand_id
1 'polypeptide(L)'
;MTDQVFDKACRACPRLATFLDDVNQRYPDYYCKPVPPFGDAAASFLIVGLAPGMHGANRTGRPFTGDHAGLLLYQMLHKYGFSTHEESLAADDELRLTNCRITNAVKCLPPDNKPVGAEINTCNAFLGNELSTLAESSVVLALGGIAHRAIIKALSLRQADYKFGHAALHDLGRFRLLDSYHCSRYNTCLLYTSPSPRDGTK
;
A
#
# COMPACT_ATOMS: atom_id res chain seq x y z
N MET A 1 -20.52 -4.25 12.35
CA MET A 1 -19.09 -3.96 12.11
C MET A 1 -18.88 -2.52 12.54
N THR A 2 -18.03 -2.28 13.53
CA THR A 2 -17.75 -0.92 14.03
C THR A 2 -17.01 -0.16 12.94
N ASP A 3 -17.55 0.99 12.51
CA ASP A 3 -16.87 1.95 11.61
C ASP A 3 -15.62 2.48 12.31
N GLN A 4 -14.54 1.73 12.23
CA GLN A 4 -13.27 2.14 12.81
C GLN A 4 -12.59 3.11 11.85
N VAL A 5 -12.86 4.39 12.05
CA VAL A 5 -12.17 5.47 11.35
C VAL A 5 -10.68 5.35 11.60
N PHE A 6 -9.85 5.60 10.56
CA PHE A 6 -8.39 5.55 10.69
C PHE A 6 -7.90 6.47 11.82
N ASP A 7 -7.15 5.90 12.75
CA ASP A 7 -6.61 6.61 13.91
C ASP A 7 -5.09 6.82 13.77
N LYS A 8 -4.67 8.08 13.62
CA LYS A 8 -3.25 8.48 13.57
C LYS A 8 -2.52 8.28 14.91
N ALA A 9 -3.25 8.12 16.02
CA ALA A 9 -2.70 7.87 17.34
C ALA A 9 -2.76 6.39 17.74
N CYS A 10 -3.15 5.49 16.82
CA CYS A 10 -3.29 4.07 17.09
C CYS A 10 -1.99 3.45 17.62
N ARG A 11 -2.09 2.74 18.76
CA ARG A 11 -0.98 1.98 19.40
C ARG A 11 -1.38 0.53 19.69
N ALA A 12 -2.33 -0.02 18.95
CA ALA A 12 -2.88 -1.36 19.17
C ALA A 12 -1.87 -2.51 18.97
N CYS A 13 -0.72 -2.22 18.31
CA CYS A 13 0.37 -3.17 18.10
C CYS A 13 1.59 -2.73 18.93
N PRO A 14 1.82 -3.28 20.14
CA PRO A 14 2.87 -2.79 21.06
C PRO A 14 4.27 -2.80 20.43
N ARG A 15 4.65 -3.87 19.69
CA ARG A 15 5.95 -3.97 19.01
C ARG A 15 6.15 -2.84 18.00
N LEU A 16 5.13 -2.52 17.20
CA LEU A 16 5.22 -1.44 16.21
C LEU A 16 5.22 -0.07 16.89
N ALA A 17 4.43 0.11 17.95
CA ALA A 17 4.37 1.35 18.70
C ALA A 17 5.72 1.67 19.36
N THR A 18 6.34 0.69 20.04
CA THR A 18 7.68 0.85 20.62
C THR A 18 8.72 1.13 19.54
N PHE A 19 8.68 0.41 18.41
CA PHE A 19 9.64 0.63 17.32
C PHE A 19 9.50 2.03 16.71
N LEU A 20 8.29 2.56 16.58
CA LEU A 20 8.08 3.94 16.14
C LEU A 20 8.67 4.96 17.11
N ASP A 21 8.54 4.73 18.44
CA ASP A 21 9.13 5.59 19.47
C ASP A 21 10.67 5.56 19.37
N ASP A 22 11.29 4.38 19.22
CA ASP A 22 12.73 4.21 19.05
C ASP A 22 13.26 4.90 17.79
N VAL A 23 12.51 4.80 16.69
CA VAL A 23 12.87 5.49 15.44
C VAL A 23 12.72 7.00 15.59
N ASN A 24 11.68 7.48 16.27
CA ASN A 24 11.47 8.91 16.52
C ASN A 24 12.58 9.52 17.39
N GLN A 25 13.11 8.77 18.35
CA GLN A 25 14.28 9.21 19.14
C GLN A 25 15.53 9.39 18.28
N ARG A 26 15.75 8.49 17.29
CA ARG A 26 16.91 8.55 16.37
C ARG A 26 16.73 9.58 15.27
N TYR A 27 15.50 9.81 14.85
CA TYR A 27 15.12 10.71 13.76
C TYR A 27 13.94 11.60 14.19
N PRO A 28 14.18 12.65 15.00
CA PRO A 28 13.10 13.49 15.57
C PRO A 28 12.22 14.17 14.51
N ASP A 29 12.77 14.42 13.33
CA ASP A 29 12.07 15.09 12.21
C ASP A 29 11.20 14.13 11.39
N TYR A 30 11.22 12.81 11.71
CA TYR A 30 10.39 11.84 11.00
C TYR A 30 8.98 11.86 11.55
N TYR A 31 8.01 11.55 10.69
CA TYR A 31 6.60 11.49 11.04
C TYR A 31 6.29 10.46 12.15
N CYS A 32 6.87 9.26 12.09
CA CYS A 32 6.86 8.19 13.11
C CYS A 32 5.49 7.91 13.75
N LYS A 33 4.44 7.89 12.96
CA LYS A 33 3.05 7.58 13.38
C LYS A 33 2.40 6.66 12.36
N PRO A 34 1.22 6.07 12.66
CA PRO A 34 0.43 5.38 11.65
C PRO A 34 0.20 6.25 10.43
N VAL A 35 0.62 5.77 9.25
CA VAL A 35 0.56 6.53 7.98
C VAL A 35 -0.85 6.45 7.41
N PRO A 36 -1.52 7.60 7.20
CA PRO A 36 -2.87 7.65 6.65
C PRO A 36 -2.90 7.23 5.18
N PRO A 37 -4.07 6.81 4.66
CA PRO A 37 -4.27 6.71 3.23
C PRO A 37 -4.08 8.06 2.55
N PHE A 38 -3.65 8.04 1.29
CA PHE A 38 -3.43 9.24 0.49
C PHE A 38 -4.24 9.20 -0.81
N GLY A 39 -4.83 10.32 -1.19
CA GLY A 39 -5.63 10.49 -2.38
C GLY A 39 -7.13 10.60 -2.11
N ASP A 40 -7.93 10.49 -3.16
CA ASP A 40 -9.36 10.68 -3.13
C ASP A 40 -10.07 9.55 -2.35
N ALA A 41 -10.91 9.91 -1.38
CA ALA A 41 -11.69 8.93 -0.61
C ALA A 41 -12.77 8.23 -1.46
N ALA A 42 -13.26 8.90 -2.52
CA ALA A 42 -14.26 8.38 -3.44
C ALA A 42 -13.64 7.73 -4.70
N ALA A 43 -12.32 7.51 -4.72
CA ALA A 43 -11.61 6.94 -5.85
C ALA A 43 -12.15 5.55 -6.23
N SER A 44 -12.21 5.28 -7.52
CA SER A 44 -12.52 3.94 -8.07
C SER A 44 -11.28 3.06 -8.25
N PHE A 45 -10.07 3.59 -7.98
CA PHE A 45 -8.81 2.86 -8.02
C PHE A 45 -8.10 2.95 -6.67
N LEU A 46 -8.02 1.83 -5.96
CA LEU A 46 -7.31 1.71 -4.67
C LEU A 46 -6.03 0.88 -4.83
N ILE A 47 -4.91 1.41 -4.38
CA ILE A 47 -3.62 0.72 -4.34
C ILE A 47 -3.31 0.34 -2.89
N VAL A 48 -3.00 -0.93 -2.65
CA VAL A 48 -2.68 -1.45 -1.32
C VAL A 48 -1.25 -1.96 -1.30
N GLY A 49 -0.39 -1.31 -0.53
CA GLY A 49 0.97 -1.76 -0.23
C GLY A 49 1.06 -2.61 1.04
N LEU A 50 2.29 -2.95 1.43
CA LEU A 50 2.56 -3.74 2.62
C LEU A 50 2.49 -2.89 3.89
N ALA A 51 3.43 -1.96 4.04
CA ALA A 51 3.65 -1.13 5.23
C ALA A 51 4.55 0.06 4.88
N PRO A 52 4.61 1.12 5.73
CA PRO A 52 5.55 2.22 5.58
C PRO A 52 7.01 1.76 5.63
N GLY A 53 7.85 2.24 4.70
CA GLY A 53 9.29 2.10 4.77
C GLY A 53 9.92 3.17 5.67
N MET A 54 11.05 2.85 6.33
CA MET A 54 11.69 3.72 7.34
C MET A 54 12.00 5.13 6.82
N HIS A 55 12.72 5.24 5.71
CA HIS A 55 13.15 6.52 5.14
C HIS A 55 12.18 7.08 4.09
N GLY A 56 11.09 6.34 3.80
CA GLY A 56 10.00 6.71 2.91
C GLY A 56 8.77 7.19 3.68
N ALA A 57 7.71 6.39 3.64
CA ALA A 57 6.42 6.76 4.22
C ALA A 57 6.46 7.01 5.74
N ASN A 58 7.32 6.31 6.51
CA ASN A 58 7.48 6.59 7.93
C ASN A 58 8.17 7.95 8.19
N ARG A 59 9.06 8.39 7.28
CA ARG A 59 9.66 9.72 7.36
C ARG A 59 8.68 10.81 6.99
N THR A 60 7.93 10.62 5.91
CA THR A 60 7.13 11.68 5.29
C THR A 60 5.67 11.73 5.77
N GLY A 61 5.12 10.61 6.27
CA GLY A 61 3.70 10.51 6.61
C GLY A 61 2.77 10.27 5.41
N ARG A 62 3.31 10.06 4.19
CA ARG A 62 2.55 9.75 2.97
C ARG A 62 3.00 8.41 2.41
N PRO A 63 2.07 7.50 2.01
CA PRO A 63 2.43 6.21 1.41
C PRO A 63 3.31 6.37 0.17
N PHE A 64 4.31 5.50 0.01
CA PHE A 64 5.22 5.45 -1.15
C PHE A 64 5.92 6.80 -1.45
N THR A 65 6.17 7.64 -0.45
CA THR A 65 6.79 8.96 -0.65
C THR A 65 8.21 8.96 -0.10
N GLY A 66 9.17 9.36 -0.94
CA GLY A 66 10.57 9.52 -0.56
C GLY A 66 11.37 8.22 -0.49
N ASP A 67 10.91 7.14 -1.14
CA ASP A 67 11.62 5.87 -1.27
C ASP A 67 11.62 5.34 -2.71
N HIS A 68 12.46 4.32 -2.97
CA HIS A 68 12.62 3.77 -4.32
C HIS A 68 11.32 3.17 -4.89
N ALA A 69 10.48 2.57 -4.06
CA ALA A 69 9.22 1.99 -4.51
C ALA A 69 8.25 3.06 -5.01
N GLY A 70 8.28 4.23 -4.38
CA GLY A 70 7.50 5.40 -4.77
C GLY A 70 7.89 5.95 -6.14
N LEU A 71 9.16 5.96 -6.50
CA LEU A 71 9.62 6.48 -7.80
C LEU A 71 8.87 5.79 -8.95
N LEU A 72 8.94 4.46 -9.02
CA LEU A 72 8.27 3.72 -10.09
C LEU A 72 6.74 3.86 -10.01
N LEU A 73 6.17 3.81 -8.79
CA LEU A 73 4.73 3.90 -8.62
C LEU A 73 4.19 5.24 -9.12
N TYR A 74 4.75 6.37 -8.67
CA TYR A 74 4.26 7.69 -9.06
C TYR A 74 4.54 8.02 -10.52
N GLN A 75 5.66 7.58 -11.10
CA GLN A 75 5.90 7.67 -12.55
C GLN A 75 4.80 6.97 -13.35
N MET A 76 4.40 5.76 -12.95
CA MET A 76 3.31 5.04 -13.61
C MET A 76 1.97 5.73 -13.40
N LEU A 77 1.68 6.18 -12.19
CA LEU A 77 0.45 6.92 -11.91
C LEU A 77 0.35 8.21 -12.74
N HIS A 78 1.44 8.96 -12.86
CA HIS A 78 1.48 10.15 -13.69
C HIS A 78 1.29 9.82 -15.17
N LYS A 79 2.01 8.83 -15.68
CA LYS A 79 1.91 8.37 -17.07
C LYS A 79 0.48 8.00 -17.47
N TYR A 80 -0.31 7.46 -16.54
CA TYR A 80 -1.70 7.04 -16.79
C TYR A 80 -2.75 8.03 -16.27
N GLY A 81 -2.35 9.24 -15.89
CA GLY A 81 -3.27 10.31 -15.51
C GLY A 81 -3.85 10.23 -14.09
N PHE A 82 -3.32 9.36 -13.23
CA PHE A 82 -3.74 9.22 -11.83
C PHE A 82 -2.95 10.12 -10.86
N SER A 83 -1.86 10.74 -11.29
CA SER A 83 -1.06 11.66 -10.47
C SER A 83 -0.72 12.92 -11.25
N THR A 84 -0.72 14.08 -10.57
CA THR A 84 -0.34 15.36 -11.17
C THR A 84 1.17 15.49 -11.40
N HIS A 85 1.99 14.70 -10.69
CA HIS A 85 3.46 14.75 -10.75
C HIS A 85 4.04 13.33 -10.85
N GLU A 86 5.22 13.21 -11.45
CA GLU A 86 5.94 11.95 -11.61
C GLU A 86 6.63 11.48 -10.34
N GLU A 87 6.87 12.38 -9.39
CA GLU A 87 7.60 12.10 -8.15
C GLU A 87 6.84 12.59 -6.94
N SER A 88 6.96 11.84 -5.84
CA SER A 88 6.46 12.20 -4.52
C SER A 88 7.63 12.26 -3.54
N LEU A 89 8.04 13.47 -3.19
CA LEU A 89 9.25 13.71 -2.40
C LEU A 89 8.95 14.02 -0.93
N ALA A 90 7.85 14.73 -0.67
CA ALA A 90 7.43 15.16 0.65
C ALA A 90 5.89 15.11 0.78
N ALA A 91 5.38 15.13 2.01
CA ALA A 91 3.93 15.09 2.24
C ALA A 91 3.23 16.42 1.93
N ASP A 92 3.97 17.50 1.90
CA ASP A 92 3.53 18.88 1.65
C ASP A 92 3.85 19.39 0.23
N ASP A 93 4.31 18.50 -0.66
CA ASP A 93 4.43 18.84 -2.08
C ASP A 93 3.03 18.99 -2.73
N GLU A 94 2.98 19.60 -3.91
CA GLU A 94 1.72 19.87 -4.63
C GLU A 94 1.12 18.65 -5.33
N LEU A 95 1.69 17.46 -5.15
CA LEU A 95 1.22 16.23 -5.78
C LEU A 95 -0.20 15.89 -5.31
N ARG A 96 -1.06 15.63 -6.27
CA ARG A 96 -2.44 15.17 -6.06
C ARG A 96 -2.70 13.91 -6.87
N LEU A 97 -3.55 13.04 -6.31
CA LEU A 97 -4.06 11.88 -7.02
C LEU A 97 -5.47 12.16 -7.54
N THR A 98 -5.75 11.72 -8.76
CA THR A 98 -7.06 11.84 -9.42
C THR A 98 -7.68 10.46 -9.54
N ASN A 99 -8.87 10.26 -9.00
CA ASN A 99 -9.58 8.96 -8.99
C ASN A 99 -8.71 7.78 -8.53
N CYS A 100 -7.73 8.06 -7.68
CA CYS A 100 -6.78 7.09 -7.14
C CYS A 100 -6.57 7.33 -5.65
N ARG A 101 -6.44 6.24 -4.90
CA ARG A 101 -6.12 6.24 -3.47
C ARG A 101 -5.04 5.20 -3.19
N ILE A 102 -4.10 5.53 -2.32
CA ILE A 102 -3.01 4.64 -1.91
C ILE A 102 -3.09 4.41 -0.41
N THR A 103 -2.97 3.16 -0.01
CA THR A 103 -2.91 2.75 1.39
C THR A 103 -1.95 1.59 1.61
N ASN A 104 -1.79 1.16 2.86
CA ASN A 104 -1.01 -0.02 3.22
C ASN A 104 -1.85 -0.98 4.07
N ALA A 105 -1.56 -2.27 3.97
CA ALA A 105 -2.16 -3.32 4.80
C ALA A 105 -1.84 -3.13 6.29
N VAL A 106 -0.63 -2.65 6.61
CA VAL A 106 -0.20 -2.23 7.95
C VAL A 106 0.16 -0.75 7.92
N LYS A 107 -0.40 0.03 8.84
CA LYS A 107 -0.26 1.50 8.83
C LYS A 107 1.02 2.00 9.49
N CYS A 108 1.71 1.17 10.27
CA CYS A 108 2.92 1.51 11.01
C CYS A 108 4.15 0.86 10.39
N LEU A 109 5.31 1.51 10.55
CA LEU A 109 6.62 0.94 10.17
C LEU A 109 6.91 -0.31 11.00
N PRO A 110 7.10 -1.49 10.39
CA PRO A 110 7.56 -2.68 11.10
C PRO A 110 9.09 -2.79 11.07
N PRO A 111 9.74 -3.37 12.11
CA PRO A 111 11.15 -3.74 12.05
C PRO A 111 11.46 -4.56 10.79
N ASP A 112 12.59 -4.26 10.13
CA ASP A 112 13.07 -4.92 8.90
C ASP A 112 12.05 -4.95 7.74
N ASN A 113 11.07 -4.04 7.73
CA ASN A 113 9.93 -4.04 6.81
C ASN A 113 9.13 -5.35 6.84
N LYS A 114 9.13 -6.07 7.99
CA LYS A 114 8.47 -7.36 8.16
C LYS A 114 7.41 -7.29 9.27
N PRO A 115 6.16 -6.97 8.95
CA PRO A 115 5.08 -7.09 9.91
C PRO A 115 4.81 -8.57 10.23
N VAL A 116 4.43 -8.86 11.47
CA VAL A 116 3.99 -10.20 11.88
C VAL A 116 2.49 -10.38 11.64
N GLY A 117 2.03 -11.63 11.57
CA GLY A 117 0.64 -11.94 11.27
C GLY A 117 -0.37 -11.29 12.22
N ALA A 118 -0.04 -11.18 13.52
CA ALA A 118 -0.89 -10.50 14.50
C ALA A 118 -1.10 -9.01 14.17
N GLU A 119 -0.05 -8.32 13.74
CA GLU A 119 -0.10 -6.89 13.37
C GLU A 119 -0.92 -6.66 12.12
N ILE A 120 -0.74 -7.52 11.09
CA ILE A 120 -1.56 -7.50 9.89
C ILE A 120 -3.04 -7.69 10.27
N ASN A 121 -3.34 -8.64 11.15
CA ASN A 121 -4.69 -8.93 11.60
C ASN A 121 -5.33 -7.76 12.37
N THR A 122 -4.58 -7.16 13.30
CA THR A 122 -5.05 -6.02 14.10
C THR A 122 -5.30 -4.80 13.19
N CYS A 123 -4.41 -4.54 12.23
CA CYS A 123 -4.53 -3.40 11.32
C CYS A 123 -5.58 -3.61 10.22
N ASN A 124 -6.03 -4.85 10.00
CA ASN A 124 -6.92 -5.23 8.91
C ASN A 124 -8.31 -4.57 8.98
N ALA A 125 -8.76 -4.17 10.19
CA ALA A 125 -10.00 -3.43 10.37
C ALA A 125 -10.00 -2.09 9.61
N PHE A 126 -8.87 -1.36 9.60
CA PHE A 126 -8.75 -0.12 8.82
C PHE A 126 -8.84 -0.38 7.31
N LEU A 127 -8.19 -1.45 6.82
CA LEU A 127 -8.28 -1.84 5.41
C LEU A 127 -9.70 -2.28 5.04
N GLY A 128 -10.38 -3.02 5.92
CA GLY A 128 -11.78 -3.42 5.73
C GLY A 128 -12.72 -2.22 5.58
N ASN A 129 -12.53 -1.18 6.37
CA ASN A 129 -13.30 0.05 6.25
C ASN A 129 -13.03 0.78 4.92
N GLU A 130 -11.76 0.88 4.52
CA GLU A 130 -11.42 1.48 3.22
C GLU A 130 -12.04 0.71 2.05
N LEU A 131 -12.02 -0.62 2.10
CA LEU A 131 -12.66 -1.46 1.07
C LEU A 131 -14.19 -1.33 1.08
N SER A 132 -14.82 -1.14 2.26
CA SER A 132 -16.27 -1.01 2.38
C SER A 132 -16.81 0.29 1.76
N THR A 133 -16.00 1.33 1.67
CA THR A 133 -16.36 2.63 1.10
C THR A 133 -16.16 2.72 -0.41
N LEU A 134 -15.48 1.74 -1.02
CA LEU A 134 -15.26 1.73 -2.47
C LEU A 134 -16.60 1.61 -3.22
N ALA A 135 -16.68 2.35 -4.33
CA ALA A 135 -17.81 2.22 -5.26
C ALA A 135 -17.82 0.83 -5.93
N GLU A 136 -18.98 0.43 -6.42
CA GLU A 136 -19.09 -0.76 -7.28
C GLU A 136 -18.24 -0.61 -8.55
N SER A 137 -17.75 -1.72 -9.07
CA SER A 137 -16.86 -1.77 -10.24
C SER A 137 -15.48 -1.12 -10.04
N SER A 138 -15.11 -0.75 -8.81
CA SER A 138 -13.76 -0.27 -8.49
C SER A 138 -12.71 -1.34 -8.77
N VAL A 139 -11.45 -0.90 -8.92
CA VAL A 139 -10.28 -1.78 -9.04
C VAL A 139 -9.40 -1.61 -7.82
N VAL A 140 -9.01 -2.72 -7.21
CA VAL A 140 -8.03 -2.75 -6.12
C VAL A 140 -6.75 -3.38 -6.63
N LEU A 141 -5.61 -2.68 -6.54
CA LEU A 141 -4.30 -3.18 -6.90
C LEU A 141 -3.55 -3.61 -5.64
N ALA A 142 -3.24 -4.89 -5.52
CA ALA A 142 -2.38 -5.41 -4.47
C ALA A 142 -0.91 -5.40 -4.90
N LEU A 143 -0.07 -4.66 -4.18
CA LEU A 143 1.38 -4.65 -4.38
C LEU A 143 2.05 -5.69 -3.46
N GLY A 144 2.11 -6.93 -3.94
CA GLY A 144 2.72 -8.08 -3.27
C GLY A 144 1.73 -8.99 -2.53
N GLY A 145 2.15 -10.23 -2.31
CA GLY A 145 1.30 -11.29 -1.77
C GLY A 145 0.78 -11.03 -0.34
N ILE A 146 1.44 -10.18 0.47
CA ILE A 146 0.93 -9.85 1.81
C ILE A 146 -0.24 -8.87 1.68
N ALA A 147 -0.15 -7.87 0.81
CA ALA A 147 -1.25 -6.94 0.52
C ALA A 147 -2.47 -7.69 -0.04
N HIS A 148 -2.25 -8.60 -1.01
CA HIS A 148 -3.30 -9.48 -1.53
C HIS A 148 -4.01 -10.24 -0.41
N ARG A 149 -3.25 -10.98 0.43
CA ARG A 149 -3.85 -11.76 1.53
C ARG A 149 -4.59 -10.89 2.54
N ALA A 150 -4.09 -9.67 2.81
CA ALA A 150 -4.76 -8.74 3.70
C ALA A 150 -6.11 -8.27 3.13
N ILE A 151 -6.20 -8.03 1.81
CA ILE A 151 -7.44 -7.67 1.12
C ILE A 151 -8.46 -8.82 1.20
N ILE A 152 -8.05 -10.04 0.81
CA ILE A 152 -8.94 -11.23 0.86
C ILE A 152 -9.47 -11.46 2.28
N LYS A 153 -8.59 -11.28 3.30
CA LYS A 153 -8.98 -11.41 4.70
C LYS A 153 -9.96 -10.31 5.12
N ALA A 154 -9.71 -9.05 4.74
CA ALA A 154 -10.58 -7.92 5.09
C ALA A 154 -12.02 -8.10 4.58
N LEU A 155 -12.16 -8.83 3.46
CA LEU A 155 -13.44 -9.19 2.87
C LEU A 155 -14.03 -10.49 3.45
N SER A 156 -13.36 -11.12 4.41
CA SER A 156 -13.77 -12.42 4.96
C SER A 156 -13.88 -13.54 3.91
N LEU A 157 -13.09 -13.44 2.82
CA LEU A 157 -13.05 -14.42 1.76
C LEU A 157 -12.02 -15.53 2.05
N ARG A 158 -12.18 -16.69 1.43
CA ARG A 158 -11.29 -17.84 1.61
C ARG A 158 -10.02 -17.66 0.76
N GLN A 159 -8.85 -17.58 1.40
CA GLN A 159 -7.55 -17.35 0.73
C GLN A 159 -7.23 -18.38 -0.39
N ALA A 160 -7.70 -19.62 -0.23
CA ALA A 160 -7.42 -20.69 -1.19
C ALA A 160 -8.08 -20.49 -2.56
N ASP A 161 -9.17 -19.70 -2.61
CA ASP A 161 -9.93 -19.47 -3.84
C ASP A 161 -9.32 -18.34 -4.70
N TYR A 162 -8.43 -17.55 -4.11
CA TYR A 162 -7.80 -16.39 -4.74
C TYR A 162 -6.28 -16.49 -4.60
N LYS A 163 -5.63 -17.15 -5.55
CA LYS A 163 -4.17 -17.35 -5.52
C LYS A 163 -3.45 -16.10 -6.04
N PHE A 164 -2.55 -15.55 -5.24
CA PHE A 164 -1.70 -14.45 -5.68
C PHE A 164 -0.87 -14.82 -6.91
N GLY A 165 -0.84 -13.97 -7.90
CA GLY A 165 0.02 -14.09 -9.08
C GLY A 165 0.20 -12.72 -9.74
N HIS A 166 1.40 -12.43 -10.23
CA HIS A 166 1.61 -11.16 -10.97
C HIS A 166 0.69 -11.09 -12.19
N ALA A 167 0.00 -9.95 -12.35
CA ALA A 167 -1.03 -9.70 -13.35
C ALA A 167 -2.29 -10.60 -13.22
N ALA A 168 -2.45 -11.35 -12.11
CA ALA A 168 -3.69 -12.08 -11.86
C ALA A 168 -4.83 -11.09 -11.55
N LEU A 169 -5.98 -11.32 -12.19
CA LEU A 169 -7.19 -10.54 -11.98
C LEU A 169 -8.25 -11.45 -11.35
N HIS A 170 -8.78 -11.03 -10.20
CA HIS A 170 -9.81 -11.73 -9.46
C HIS A 170 -11.08 -10.89 -9.44
N ASP A 171 -12.21 -11.53 -9.74
CA ASP A 171 -13.53 -10.94 -9.54
C ASP A 171 -13.95 -11.20 -8.09
N LEU A 172 -14.13 -10.14 -7.32
CA LEU A 172 -14.60 -10.19 -5.91
C LEU A 172 -16.07 -9.75 -5.79
N GLY A 173 -16.81 -9.77 -6.88
CA GLY A 173 -18.22 -9.38 -6.99
C GLY A 173 -18.37 -7.85 -7.06
N ARG A 174 -18.19 -7.15 -5.95
CA ARG A 174 -18.36 -5.69 -5.87
C ARG A 174 -17.25 -4.92 -6.59
N PHE A 175 -16.04 -5.43 -6.60
CA PHE A 175 -14.88 -4.85 -7.27
C PHE A 175 -13.90 -5.92 -7.74
N ARG A 176 -12.93 -5.56 -8.57
CA ARG A 176 -11.90 -6.44 -9.08
C ARG A 176 -10.59 -6.23 -8.33
N LEU A 177 -9.91 -7.33 -7.98
CA LEU A 177 -8.57 -7.30 -7.40
C LEU A 177 -7.54 -7.67 -8.48
N LEU A 178 -6.59 -6.78 -8.72
CA LEU A 178 -5.45 -7.00 -9.59
C LEU A 178 -4.19 -7.19 -8.73
N ASP A 179 -3.44 -8.23 -8.99
CA ASP A 179 -2.18 -8.50 -8.30
C ASP A 179 -0.97 -7.98 -9.07
N SER A 180 -0.03 -7.40 -8.36
CA SER A 180 1.29 -7.07 -8.90
C SER A 180 2.39 -7.45 -7.91
N TYR A 181 3.59 -7.78 -8.41
CA TYR A 181 4.75 -7.77 -7.55
C TYR A 181 4.96 -6.37 -6.97
N HIS A 182 5.54 -6.32 -5.76
CA HIS A 182 5.85 -5.06 -5.12
C HIS A 182 6.92 -4.30 -5.91
N CYS A 183 6.75 -2.99 -6.09
CA CYS A 183 7.66 -2.11 -6.85
C CYS A 183 8.96 -1.74 -6.08
N SER A 184 9.37 -2.56 -5.08
CA SER A 184 10.63 -2.38 -4.38
C SER A 184 11.83 -2.60 -5.28
N ARG A 185 12.97 -1.97 -4.93
CA ARG A 185 14.23 -2.12 -5.65
C ARG A 185 14.62 -3.59 -5.85
N TYR A 186 14.40 -4.43 -4.85
CA TYR A 186 14.69 -5.86 -4.95
C TYR A 186 13.92 -6.53 -6.11
N ASN A 187 12.61 -6.31 -6.20
CA ASN A 187 11.80 -6.92 -7.24
C ASN A 187 12.06 -6.32 -8.63
N THR A 188 12.24 -4.99 -8.72
CA THR A 188 12.52 -4.34 -10.01
C THR A 188 13.87 -4.75 -10.59
N CYS A 189 14.89 -4.95 -9.76
CA CYS A 189 16.19 -5.48 -10.23
C CYS A 189 16.11 -6.93 -10.68
N LEU A 190 15.35 -7.79 -10.00
CA LEU A 190 15.22 -9.21 -10.37
C LEU A 190 14.36 -9.41 -11.62
N LEU A 191 13.31 -8.61 -11.81
CA LEU A 191 12.42 -8.72 -12.96
C LEU A 191 13.04 -8.16 -14.25
N TYR A 192 14.04 -7.30 -14.15
CA TYR A 192 14.77 -6.80 -15.33
C TYR A 192 15.61 -7.89 -16.01
N THR A 193 15.87 -9.00 -15.35
CA THR A 193 16.59 -10.15 -15.91
C THR A 193 15.68 -11.21 -16.54
N SER A 194 14.36 -11.07 -16.45
CA SER A 194 13.40 -11.93 -17.14
C SER A 194 13.02 -11.29 -18.47
N PRO A 195 13.13 -11.98 -19.61
CA PRO A 195 12.70 -11.45 -20.88
C PRO A 195 11.23 -11.06 -20.82
N SER A 196 10.92 -9.82 -21.23
CA SER A 196 9.55 -9.37 -21.36
C SER A 196 8.83 -10.26 -22.38
N PRO A 197 7.55 -10.62 -22.15
CA PRO A 197 6.75 -11.32 -23.16
C PRO A 197 6.66 -10.57 -24.51
N ARG A 198 7.09 -9.29 -24.55
CA ARG A 198 7.15 -8.48 -25.78
C ARG A 198 8.46 -8.62 -26.54
N ASP A 199 9.50 -9.22 -25.96
CA ASP A 199 10.81 -9.40 -26.64
C ASP A 199 10.85 -10.68 -27.51
N GLY A 200 9.75 -11.42 -27.61
CA GLY A 200 9.61 -12.67 -28.35
C GLY A 200 9.05 -12.57 -29.77
N THR A 201 8.90 -11.37 -30.33
CA THR A 201 8.46 -11.19 -31.73
C THR A 201 9.51 -10.45 -32.53
N LYS A 202 10.46 -11.19 -33.06
CA LYS A 202 11.14 -10.91 -34.32
C LYS A 202 10.96 -12.10 -35.23
#